data_1ab326bc7edb540941d53f624334383f
#
_entry.id   1ab326bc7edb540941d53f624334383f
#
_cell.length_a   1.000
_cell.length_b   1.000
_cell.length_c   1.000
_cell.angle_alpha   90.00
_cell.angle_beta   90.00
_cell.angle_gamma   90.00
#
_symmetry.space_group_name_H-M   'P 1'
#
loop_
_entity.id
_entity.type
_entity.pdbx_description
1 polymer ?
#
loop_
_entity_poly.entity_id
_entity_poly.type
_entity_poly.pdbx_seq_one_letter_code
_entity_poly.pdbx_strand_id
1 'polypeptide(L)'
;MKPYYHDEKAGITIYHGDCREILTSLEPADLVCTDPPYNVGKEYGGHNDSMTDEEYRVWTCEVTAASLAKAPNQFWVAPRYKLPLWMEFLPGSHLVVIPRGAAGPLRAGWCDQFEIALAIGKPKNPIQDLWAGIRLKAEGYFFREETFGHPGYTPFPIMLKAVSQLSESTVIEPFCGTGTTLRACKDIGRKCVGIELNEAWCEIAARRLSQEVLAL
;
A
#
# COMPACT_ATOMS: atom_id res chain seq x y z
N MET A 1 22.05 -4.91 -3.88
CA MET A 1 21.64 -4.63 -2.47
C MET A 1 21.30 -5.94 -1.76
N LYS A 2 21.63 -6.09 -0.48
CA LYS A 2 21.26 -7.30 0.30
C LYS A 2 19.83 -7.12 0.84
N PRO A 3 18.90 -8.07 0.60
CA PRO A 3 17.57 -7.99 1.18
C PRO A 3 17.60 -8.21 2.71
N TYR A 4 16.65 -7.59 3.40
CA TYR A 4 16.35 -7.84 4.81
C TYR A 4 15.68 -9.21 5.00
N TYR A 5 14.74 -9.53 4.11
CA TYR A 5 14.03 -10.80 4.05
C TYR A 5 13.86 -11.27 2.59
N HIS A 6 13.98 -12.57 2.37
CA HIS A 6 13.74 -13.16 1.06
C HIS A 6 13.13 -14.56 1.20
N ASP A 7 11.96 -14.75 0.59
CA ASP A 7 11.29 -16.05 0.41
C ASP A 7 11.36 -16.41 -1.08
N GLU A 8 12.35 -17.20 -1.46
CA GLU A 8 12.57 -17.60 -2.85
C GLU A 8 11.37 -18.36 -3.41
N LYS A 9 10.75 -19.23 -2.62
CA LYS A 9 9.60 -20.05 -3.03
C LYS A 9 8.38 -19.19 -3.35
N ALA A 10 8.10 -18.19 -2.53
CA ALA A 10 7.00 -17.26 -2.74
C ALA A 10 7.35 -16.10 -3.68
N GLY A 11 8.64 -15.86 -3.92
CA GLY A 11 9.11 -14.69 -4.67
C GLY A 11 8.89 -13.36 -3.93
N ILE A 12 8.95 -13.38 -2.60
CA ILE A 12 8.73 -12.19 -1.76
C ILE A 12 10.05 -11.69 -1.21
N THR A 13 10.32 -10.40 -1.38
CA THR A 13 11.54 -9.76 -0.88
C THR A 13 11.20 -8.50 -0.11
N ILE A 14 11.89 -8.25 1.01
CA ILE A 14 11.81 -6.99 1.76
C ILE A 14 13.19 -6.34 1.77
N TYR A 15 13.24 -5.07 1.44
CA TYR A 15 14.41 -4.22 1.65
C TYR A 15 14.14 -3.22 2.77
N HIS A 16 15.11 -3.05 3.66
CA HIS A 16 15.11 -2.02 4.69
C HIS A 16 15.83 -0.78 4.16
N GLY A 17 15.13 0.37 4.16
CA GLY A 17 15.69 1.66 3.76
C GLY A 17 14.70 2.61 3.10
N ASP A 18 15.21 3.73 2.60
CA ASP A 18 14.40 4.74 1.91
C ASP A 18 13.97 4.25 0.52
N CYS A 19 12.67 4.28 0.25
CA CYS A 19 12.13 3.83 -1.03
C CYS A 19 12.64 4.65 -2.22
N ARG A 20 12.95 5.93 -2.04
CA ARG A 20 13.48 6.81 -3.09
C ARG A 20 14.84 6.34 -3.61
N GLU A 21 15.67 5.78 -2.73
CA GLU A 21 16.97 5.23 -3.08
C GLU A 21 16.82 3.81 -3.67
N ILE A 22 16.03 2.97 -2.99
CA ILE A 22 15.90 1.55 -3.33
C ILE A 22 15.19 1.37 -4.68
N LEU A 23 14.09 2.12 -4.93
CA LEU A 23 13.34 2.03 -6.18
C LEU A 23 14.24 2.20 -7.40
N THR A 24 15.24 3.07 -7.35
CA THR A 24 16.13 3.32 -8.49
C THR A 24 16.85 2.06 -8.96
N SER A 25 17.18 1.16 -8.04
CA SER A 25 17.94 -0.07 -8.26
C SER A 25 17.09 -1.31 -8.57
N LEU A 26 15.75 -1.24 -8.42
CA LEU A 26 14.87 -2.36 -8.69
C LEU A 26 14.60 -2.52 -10.18
N GLU A 27 14.35 -3.77 -10.59
CA GLU A 27 13.78 -4.07 -11.90
C GLU A 27 12.34 -3.55 -12.01
N PRO A 28 11.86 -3.25 -13.22
CA PRO A 28 10.46 -2.89 -13.46
C PRO A 28 9.49 -4.00 -13.00
N ALA A 29 8.30 -3.60 -12.60
CA ALA A 29 7.20 -4.48 -12.19
C ALA A 29 5.92 -4.20 -12.99
N ASP A 30 4.89 -5.03 -12.79
CA ASP A 30 3.59 -4.82 -13.42
C ASP A 30 2.80 -3.74 -12.69
N LEU A 31 2.97 -3.64 -11.38
CA LEU A 31 2.17 -2.81 -10.50
C LEU A 31 3.00 -2.22 -9.36
N VAL A 32 2.83 -0.94 -9.09
CA VAL A 32 3.07 -0.37 -7.75
C VAL A 32 1.75 -0.32 -7.00
N CYS A 33 1.69 -0.98 -5.83
CA CYS A 33 0.49 -1.06 -5.00
C CYS A 33 0.82 -0.66 -3.56
N THR A 34 0.29 0.46 -3.08
CA THR A 34 0.81 1.08 -1.85
C THR A 34 -0.20 1.94 -1.08
N ASP A 35 0.09 2.11 0.22
CA ASP A 35 -0.54 3.05 1.14
C ASP A 35 0.55 3.91 1.80
N PRO A 36 0.88 5.08 1.23
CA PRO A 36 1.98 5.91 1.71
C PRO A 36 1.64 6.63 3.02
N PRO A 37 2.64 7.16 3.76
CA PRO A 37 2.40 8.06 4.88
C PRO A 37 1.70 9.35 4.43
N TYR A 38 0.78 9.88 5.28
CA TYR A 38 -0.13 10.95 4.91
C TYR A 38 0.24 12.34 5.43
N ASN A 39 1.34 12.46 6.14
CA ASN A 39 1.78 13.69 6.80
C ASN A 39 0.71 14.24 7.77
N VAL A 40 0.34 13.42 8.73
CA VAL A 40 -0.69 13.71 9.75
C VAL A 40 -0.15 13.62 11.18
N GLY A 41 1.16 13.62 11.32
CA GLY A 41 1.84 13.55 12.62
C GLY A 41 1.78 12.17 13.28
N LYS A 42 1.69 11.10 12.48
CA LYS A 42 1.77 9.73 13.01
C LYS A 42 3.23 9.33 13.24
N GLU A 43 3.47 8.65 14.35
CA GLU A 43 4.78 8.10 14.67
C GLU A 43 5.02 6.77 13.93
N TYR A 44 5.88 6.78 12.93
CA TYR A 44 6.29 5.60 12.16
C TYR A 44 7.71 5.11 12.51
N GLY A 45 8.34 5.73 13.53
CA GLY A 45 9.64 5.27 14.03
C GLY A 45 10.86 5.53 13.13
N GLY A 46 10.70 6.21 12.01
CA GLY A 46 11.81 6.51 11.09
C GLY A 46 11.46 7.56 10.04
N HIS A 47 10.18 7.71 9.75
CA HIS A 47 9.69 8.71 8.81
C HIS A 47 9.18 9.96 9.55
N ASN A 48 9.55 11.14 9.05
CA ASN A 48 8.99 12.39 9.54
C ASN A 48 7.60 12.64 8.93
N ASP A 49 6.54 12.20 9.62
CA ASP A 49 5.14 12.39 9.21
C ASP A 49 4.58 13.78 9.64
N SER A 50 5.47 14.72 9.95
CA SER A 50 5.17 16.11 10.34
C SER A 50 5.96 17.11 9.49
N MET A 51 6.08 16.84 8.20
CA MET A 51 6.70 17.72 7.23
C MET A 51 5.86 18.99 7.05
N THR A 52 6.50 20.10 6.67
CA THR A 52 5.80 21.25 6.10
C THR A 52 5.07 20.85 4.81
N ASP A 53 4.09 21.62 4.37
CA ASP A 53 3.37 21.31 3.13
C ASP A 53 4.30 21.30 1.91
N GLU A 54 5.31 22.17 1.88
CA GLU A 54 6.30 22.21 0.79
C GLU A 54 7.21 20.98 0.81
N GLU A 55 7.73 20.58 1.97
CA GLU A 55 8.55 19.36 2.10
C GLU A 55 7.75 18.13 1.69
N TYR A 56 6.48 18.02 2.12
CA TYR A 56 5.62 16.91 1.76
C TYR A 56 5.29 16.90 0.27
N ARG A 57 5.14 18.06 -0.34
CA ARG A 57 4.96 18.20 -1.79
C ARG A 57 6.17 17.68 -2.56
N VAL A 58 7.38 18.09 -2.17
CA VAL A 58 8.62 17.62 -2.79
C VAL A 58 8.76 16.11 -2.62
N TRP A 59 8.57 15.62 -1.42
CA TRP A 59 8.62 14.18 -1.12
C TRP A 59 7.60 13.39 -1.94
N THR A 60 6.36 13.86 -2.05
CA THR A 60 5.31 13.21 -2.86
C THR A 60 5.71 13.17 -4.33
N CYS A 61 6.27 14.27 -4.86
CA CYS A 61 6.77 14.32 -6.24
C CYS A 61 7.86 13.28 -6.50
N GLU A 62 8.88 13.21 -5.62
CA GLU A 62 10.00 12.28 -5.77
C GLU A 62 9.52 10.82 -5.75
N VAL A 63 8.68 10.46 -4.79
CA VAL A 63 8.20 9.09 -4.62
C VAL A 63 7.30 8.66 -5.77
N THR A 64 6.37 9.52 -6.19
CA THR A 64 5.48 9.19 -7.32
C THR A 64 6.24 9.09 -8.63
N ALA A 65 7.19 9.98 -8.89
CA ALA A 65 8.03 9.93 -10.08
C ALA A 65 8.86 8.64 -10.14
N ALA A 66 9.50 8.27 -9.02
CA ALA A 66 10.26 7.03 -8.92
C ALA A 66 9.37 5.79 -9.16
N SER A 67 8.16 5.79 -8.61
CA SER A 67 7.21 4.68 -8.74
C SER A 67 6.62 4.56 -10.16
N LEU A 68 6.26 5.68 -10.78
CA LEU A 68 5.77 5.71 -12.16
C LEU A 68 6.81 5.19 -13.16
N ALA A 69 8.09 5.41 -12.88
CA ALA A 69 9.18 4.87 -13.69
C ALA A 69 9.34 3.34 -13.58
N LYS A 70 8.74 2.70 -12.56
CA LYS A 70 8.91 1.27 -12.27
C LYS A 70 7.76 0.39 -12.72
N ALA A 71 6.55 0.94 -12.86
CA ALA A 71 5.42 0.11 -13.27
C ALA A 71 4.38 0.93 -14.06
N PRO A 72 3.77 0.34 -15.11
CA PRO A 72 2.72 0.98 -15.88
C PRO A 72 1.39 1.05 -15.12
N ASN A 73 1.15 0.14 -14.18
CA ASN A 73 -0.03 0.15 -13.34
C ASN A 73 0.33 0.66 -11.94
N GLN A 74 -0.57 1.46 -11.38
CA GLN A 74 -0.39 2.09 -10.07
C GLN A 74 -1.68 1.95 -9.26
N PHE A 75 -1.56 1.68 -7.97
CA PHE A 75 -2.66 1.73 -7.03
C PHE A 75 -2.18 2.36 -5.71
N TRP A 76 -2.71 3.53 -5.40
CA TRP A 76 -2.31 4.35 -4.26
C TRP A 76 -3.50 4.62 -3.37
N VAL A 77 -3.52 4.11 -2.17
CA VAL A 77 -4.47 4.56 -1.15
C VAL A 77 -4.12 6.00 -0.79
N ALA A 78 -5.08 6.90 -0.87
CA ALA A 78 -4.80 8.33 -0.78
C ALA A 78 -5.62 9.01 0.33
N PRO A 79 -5.03 9.98 1.05
CA PRO A 79 -5.76 10.74 2.04
C PRO A 79 -6.72 11.72 1.35
N ARG A 80 -8.00 11.70 1.72
CA ARG A 80 -9.04 12.54 1.10
C ARG A 80 -8.73 14.03 1.12
N TYR A 81 -8.18 14.51 2.22
CA TYR A 81 -7.86 15.93 2.42
C TYR A 81 -6.59 16.39 1.68
N LYS A 82 -5.77 15.47 1.16
CA LYS A 82 -4.62 15.78 0.30
C LYS A 82 -4.80 15.25 -1.13
N LEU A 83 -6.02 14.84 -1.49
CA LEU A 83 -6.32 14.27 -2.81
C LEU A 83 -5.88 15.15 -3.99
N PRO A 84 -6.07 16.49 -3.99
CA PRO A 84 -5.62 17.33 -5.10
C PRO A 84 -4.12 17.23 -5.33
N LEU A 85 -3.31 17.18 -4.26
CA LEU A 85 -1.86 17.03 -4.33
C LEU A 85 -1.47 15.70 -4.99
N TRP A 86 -2.09 14.60 -4.54
CA TRP A 86 -1.79 13.27 -5.10
C TRP A 86 -2.22 13.13 -6.56
N MET A 87 -3.36 13.70 -6.95
CA MET A 87 -3.81 13.71 -8.35
C MET A 87 -2.90 14.54 -9.26
N GLU A 88 -2.25 15.57 -8.75
CA GLU A 88 -1.27 16.34 -9.51
C GLU A 88 -0.06 15.48 -9.92
N PHE A 89 0.44 14.64 -9.02
CA PHE A 89 1.60 13.78 -9.25
C PHE A 89 1.27 12.39 -9.80
N LEU A 90 -0.01 12.02 -9.84
CA LEU A 90 -0.52 10.80 -10.47
C LEU A 90 -1.50 11.17 -11.59
N PRO A 91 -1.04 11.84 -12.66
CA PRO A 91 -1.91 12.33 -13.71
C PRO A 91 -2.61 11.18 -14.46
N GLY A 92 -3.87 11.40 -14.80
CA GLY A 92 -4.68 10.39 -15.49
C GLY A 92 -5.17 9.25 -14.61
N SER A 93 -4.99 9.35 -13.29
CA SER A 93 -5.50 8.34 -12.36
C SER A 93 -7.03 8.34 -12.29
N HIS A 94 -7.60 7.14 -12.17
CA HIS A 94 -8.99 6.91 -11.82
C HIS A 94 -9.16 7.01 -10.30
N LEU A 95 -10.19 7.71 -9.84
CA LEU A 95 -10.56 7.75 -8.44
C LEU A 95 -11.37 6.50 -8.09
N VAL A 96 -10.86 5.70 -7.17
CA VAL A 96 -11.54 4.51 -6.65
C VAL A 96 -12.12 4.81 -5.28
N VAL A 97 -13.43 4.60 -5.10
CA VAL A 97 -14.13 4.79 -3.83
C VAL A 97 -14.41 3.43 -3.19
N ILE A 98 -14.00 3.28 -1.95
CA ILE A 98 -14.06 2.02 -1.19
C ILE A 98 -14.92 2.24 0.05
N PRO A 99 -16.22 1.86 0.02
CA PRO A 99 -17.10 2.04 1.18
C PRO A 99 -16.64 1.23 2.39
N ARG A 100 -16.69 1.86 3.55
CA ARG A 100 -16.35 1.24 4.83
C ARG A 100 -17.56 0.54 5.38
N GLY A 101 -18.24 -0.27 5.12
CA GLY A 101 -19.38 -1.00 5.71
C GLY A 101 -19.91 -0.58 7.10
N ALA A 102 -19.28 0.39 7.77
CA ALA A 102 -19.71 1.03 9.02
C ALA A 102 -19.17 2.47 9.06
N ALA A 103 -19.87 3.33 9.79
CA ALA A 103 -19.42 4.69 10.07
C ALA A 103 -18.05 4.69 10.75
N GLY A 104 -17.11 5.43 10.20
CA GLY A 104 -15.83 5.73 10.82
C GLY A 104 -15.97 6.75 11.96
N PRO A 105 -14.88 7.17 12.57
CA PRO A 105 -14.91 8.18 13.62
C PRO A 105 -15.51 9.50 13.12
N LEU A 106 -16.25 10.16 14.00
CA LEU A 106 -16.76 11.51 13.73
C LEU A 106 -15.59 12.50 13.69
N ARG A 107 -15.48 13.24 12.58
CA ARG A 107 -14.54 14.35 12.44
C ARG A 107 -15.32 15.61 12.07
N ALA A 108 -15.29 16.62 12.92
CA ALA A 108 -15.99 17.90 12.72
C ALA A 108 -17.48 17.72 12.28
N GLY A 109 -18.19 16.75 12.88
CA GLY A 109 -19.59 16.46 12.58
C GLY A 109 -19.84 15.54 11.39
N TRP A 110 -18.80 15.09 10.68
CA TRP A 110 -18.89 14.16 9.55
C TRP A 110 -18.34 12.79 9.88
N CYS A 111 -19.04 11.73 9.47
CA CYS A 111 -18.56 10.35 9.58
C CYS A 111 -17.82 9.92 8.34
N ASP A 112 -16.62 9.36 8.53
CA ASP A 112 -15.85 8.75 7.44
C ASP A 112 -16.50 7.41 7.03
N GLN A 113 -17.11 7.36 5.85
CA GLN A 113 -17.80 6.17 5.35
C GLN A 113 -17.08 5.47 4.21
N PHE A 114 -15.98 5.99 3.74
CA PHE A 114 -15.22 5.42 2.63
C PHE A 114 -13.72 5.74 2.72
N GLU A 115 -12.92 4.87 2.13
CA GLU A 115 -11.54 5.14 1.72
C GLU A 115 -11.52 5.52 0.26
N ILE A 116 -10.45 6.14 -0.18
CA ILE A 116 -10.20 6.42 -1.59
C ILE A 116 -8.84 5.89 -2.00
N ALA A 117 -8.74 5.52 -3.28
CA ALA A 117 -7.47 5.22 -3.91
C ALA A 117 -7.41 5.88 -5.30
N LEU A 118 -6.21 6.11 -5.78
CA LEU A 118 -5.91 6.54 -7.15
C LEU A 118 -5.31 5.36 -7.90
N ALA A 119 -5.88 5.02 -9.06
CA ALA A 119 -5.44 3.91 -9.88
C ALA A 119 -5.06 4.39 -11.29
N ILE A 120 -3.89 3.95 -11.78
CA ILE A 120 -3.45 4.14 -13.17
C ILE A 120 -3.26 2.76 -13.79
N GLY A 121 -3.58 2.64 -15.06
CA GLY A 121 -3.38 1.42 -15.83
C GLY A 121 -4.66 0.75 -16.27
N LYS A 122 -4.51 -0.49 -16.75
CA LYS A 122 -5.62 -1.26 -17.32
C LYS A 122 -5.90 -2.48 -16.45
N PRO A 123 -7.07 -2.55 -15.80
CA PRO A 123 -7.44 -3.74 -15.03
C PRO A 123 -7.70 -4.94 -15.97
N LYS A 124 -7.48 -6.15 -15.46
CA LYS A 124 -7.70 -7.41 -16.20
C LYS A 124 -9.16 -7.58 -16.65
N ASN A 125 -10.08 -7.16 -15.80
CA ASN A 125 -11.50 -7.17 -16.08
C ASN A 125 -12.06 -5.77 -15.89
N PRO A 126 -13.14 -5.41 -16.60
CA PRO A 126 -13.84 -4.15 -16.31
C PRO A 126 -14.20 -4.08 -14.82
N ILE A 127 -13.70 -3.06 -14.13
CA ILE A 127 -14.02 -2.81 -12.73
C ILE A 127 -14.72 -1.46 -12.60
N GLN A 128 -15.63 -1.38 -11.64
CA GLN A 128 -16.28 -0.13 -11.31
C GLN A 128 -15.36 0.71 -10.42
N ASP A 129 -15.45 2.04 -10.53
CA ASP A 129 -14.73 2.96 -9.64
C ASP A 129 -15.23 2.88 -8.18
N LEU A 130 -16.45 2.40 -7.99
CA LEU A 130 -17.02 2.08 -6.69
C LEU A 130 -16.74 0.60 -6.35
N TRP A 131 -15.85 0.36 -5.41
CA TRP A 131 -15.54 -0.97 -4.90
C TRP A 131 -16.54 -1.41 -3.82
N ALA A 132 -17.82 -1.36 -4.14
CA ALA A 132 -18.87 -1.88 -3.28
C ALA A 132 -18.70 -3.40 -3.07
N GLY A 133 -19.07 -3.89 -1.89
CA GLY A 133 -19.00 -5.30 -1.54
C GLY A 133 -17.67 -5.78 -0.98
N ILE A 134 -16.63 -4.93 -0.90
CA ILE A 134 -15.50 -5.23 -0.04
C ILE A 134 -15.98 -5.10 1.41
N ARG A 135 -16.19 -6.25 2.05
CA ARG A 135 -16.62 -6.30 3.46
C ARG A 135 -15.41 -6.11 4.36
N LEU A 136 -15.13 -4.86 4.71
CA LEU A 136 -14.03 -4.56 5.62
C LEU A 136 -14.26 -5.07 7.06
N LYS A 137 -15.49 -5.46 7.41
CA LYS A 137 -15.87 -5.92 8.76
C LYS A 137 -16.34 -7.38 8.86
N ALA A 138 -16.77 -8.03 7.78
CA ALA A 138 -17.55 -9.26 7.89
C ALA A 138 -16.73 -10.54 8.05
N GLU A 139 -15.41 -10.50 7.84
CA GLU A 139 -14.57 -11.70 7.83
C GLU A 139 -13.47 -11.69 8.90
N GLY A 140 -13.67 -11.00 10.00
CA GLY A 140 -12.71 -10.98 11.10
C GLY A 140 -11.44 -10.16 10.85
N TYR A 141 -11.34 -9.47 9.71
CA TYR A 141 -10.16 -8.69 9.33
C TYR A 141 -10.00 -7.33 10.06
N PHE A 142 -10.83 -7.05 11.07
CA PHE A 142 -10.72 -5.85 11.91
C PHE A 142 -10.25 -6.17 13.32
N PHE A 143 -9.26 -7.03 13.47
CA PHE A 143 -8.70 -7.25 14.80
C PHE A 143 -7.56 -6.27 15.07
N ARG A 144 -7.59 -5.68 16.27
CA ARG A 144 -6.47 -4.89 16.81
C ARG A 144 -5.14 -5.64 16.76
N GLU A 145 -5.21 -6.96 16.76
CA GLU A 145 -4.08 -7.88 16.65
C GLU A 145 -3.44 -7.88 15.25
N GLU A 146 -4.21 -7.61 14.17
CA GLU A 146 -3.68 -7.59 12.80
C GLU A 146 -2.94 -6.31 12.44
N THR A 147 -3.12 -5.23 13.18
CA THR A 147 -2.35 -4.01 12.98
C THR A 147 -0.92 -4.15 13.49
N PHE A 148 -0.65 -5.14 14.34
CA PHE A 148 0.66 -5.37 14.99
C PHE A 148 1.23 -4.11 15.63
N GLY A 149 0.36 -3.19 16.07
CA GLY A 149 0.73 -1.89 16.62
C GLY A 149 1.08 -0.83 15.57
N HIS A 150 0.99 -1.14 14.27
CA HIS A 150 1.26 -0.17 13.22
C HIS A 150 0.19 0.95 13.21
N PRO A 151 0.58 2.24 13.18
CA PRO A 151 -0.36 3.37 13.29
C PRO A 151 -1.23 3.57 12.04
N GLY A 152 -0.81 3.05 10.89
CA GLY A 152 -1.56 3.05 9.63
C GLY A 152 -1.74 1.61 9.14
N TYR A 153 -2.97 1.19 8.90
CA TYR A 153 -3.28 -0.15 8.41
C TYR A 153 -4.27 -0.07 7.27
N THR A 154 -3.88 -0.61 6.12
CA THR A 154 -4.80 -0.77 4.99
C THR A 154 -5.40 -2.17 5.03
N PRO A 155 -6.75 -2.29 4.96
CA PRO A 155 -7.40 -3.59 4.99
C PRO A 155 -6.92 -4.51 3.87
N PHE A 156 -6.56 -5.74 4.23
CA PHE A 156 -6.08 -6.77 3.32
C PHE A 156 -6.96 -6.98 2.06
N PRO A 157 -8.32 -7.01 2.14
CA PRO A 157 -9.16 -7.19 0.96
C PRO A 157 -9.00 -6.08 -0.10
N ILE A 158 -8.62 -4.87 0.30
CA ILE A 158 -8.36 -3.76 -0.64
C ILE A 158 -7.12 -4.08 -1.47
N MET A 159 -6.02 -4.42 -0.79
CA MET A 159 -4.75 -4.73 -1.46
C MET A 159 -4.86 -6.00 -2.30
N LEU A 160 -5.53 -7.03 -1.79
CA LEU A 160 -5.77 -8.27 -2.55
C LEU A 160 -6.54 -7.98 -3.85
N LYS A 161 -7.60 -7.17 -3.81
CA LYS A 161 -8.36 -6.79 -5.00
C LYS A 161 -7.50 -5.98 -5.97
N ALA A 162 -6.75 -4.99 -5.50
CA ALA A 162 -5.85 -4.20 -6.34
C ALA A 162 -4.81 -5.07 -7.04
N VAL A 163 -4.10 -5.90 -6.30
CA VAL A 163 -3.08 -6.81 -6.83
C VAL A 163 -3.69 -7.79 -7.84
N SER A 164 -4.85 -8.38 -7.54
CA SER A 164 -5.51 -9.34 -8.42
C SER A 164 -5.94 -8.75 -9.76
N GLN A 165 -6.35 -7.48 -9.77
CA GLN A 165 -6.87 -6.81 -10.97
C GLN A 165 -5.82 -6.09 -11.80
N LEU A 166 -4.75 -5.58 -11.18
CA LEU A 166 -3.77 -4.69 -11.83
C LEU A 166 -2.38 -5.31 -12.00
N SER A 167 -2.11 -6.51 -11.44
CA SER A 167 -0.83 -7.21 -11.59
C SER A 167 -0.98 -8.54 -12.32
N GLU A 168 -0.06 -8.85 -13.20
CA GLU A 168 0.06 -10.17 -13.83
C GLU A 168 0.98 -11.11 -13.04
N SER A 169 2.14 -10.62 -12.61
CA SER A 169 3.15 -11.45 -11.94
C SER A 169 3.96 -10.73 -10.86
N THR A 170 4.22 -9.42 -11.01
CA THR A 170 5.19 -8.70 -10.20
C THR A 170 4.61 -7.41 -9.61
N VAL A 171 4.92 -7.15 -8.34
CA VAL A 171 4.42 -6.00 -7.58
C VAL A 171 5.57 -5.33 -6.83
N ILE A 172 5.58 -4.01 -6.76
CA ILE A 172 6.42 -3.23 -5.85
C ILE A 172 5.53 -2.51 -4.84
N GLU A 173 5.91 -2.58 -3.56
CA GLU A 173 5.28 -1.87 -2.45
C GLU A 173 6.31 -0.99 -1.76
N PRO A 174 6.33 0.34 -2.06
CA PRO A 174 7.33 1.27 -1.51
C PRO A 174 7.24 1.54 0.00
N PHE A 175 6.11 1.21 0.64
CA PHE A 175 5.83 1.48 2.06
C PHE A 175 5.17 0.26 2.71
N CYS A 176 5.89 -0.85 2.75
CA CYS A 176 5.26 -2.13 3.03
C CYS A 176 4.78 -2.31 4.47
N GLY A 177 5.25 -1.50 5.41
CA GLY A 177 4.84 -1.56 6.81
C GLY A 177 4.93 -2.99 7.35
N THR A 178 3.82 -3.48 7.89
CA THR A 178 3.70 -4.86 8.39
C THR A 178 3.41 -5.90 7.31
N GLY A 179 3.52 -5.56 6.02
CA GLY A 179 3.51 -6.50 4.91
C GLY A 179 2.13 -6.91 4.37
N THR A 180 1.11 -6.07 4.47
CA THR A 180 -0.25 -6.41 4.00
C THR A 180 -0.31 -6.68 2.50
N THR A 181 0.30 -5.82 1.67
CA THR A 181 0.39 -6.00 0.22
C THR A 181 1.22 -7.23 -0.14
N LEU A 182 2.34 -7.44 0.56
CA LEU A 182 3.21 -8.61 0.35
C LEU A 182 2.47 -9.91 0.63
N ARG A 183 1.66 -9.93 1.70
CA ARG A 183 0.82 -11.07 2.03
C ARG A 183 -0.25 -11.31 0.95
N ALA A 184 -0.89 -10.26 0.46
CA ALA A 184 -1.84 -10.37 -0.65
C ALA A 184 -1.18 -10.96 -1.91
N CYS A 185 0.03 -10.53 -2.23
CA CYS A 185 0.82 -11.10 -3.33
C CYS A 185 1.13 -12.58 -3.11
N LYS A 186 1.61 -12.95 -1.92
CA LYS A 186 1.92 -14.35 -1.56
C LYS A 186 0.71 -15.26 -1.73
N ASP A 187 -0.47 -14.83 -1.24
CA ASP A 187 -1.70 -15.62 -1.26
C ASP A 187 -2.22 -15.92 -2.68
N ILE A 188 -1.89 -15.10 -3.66
CA ILE A 188 -2.29 -15.29 -5.06
C ILE A 188 -1.12 -15.59 -6.01
N GLY A 189 0.05 -15.94 -5.46
CA GLY A 189 1.23 -16.34 -6.24
C GLY A 189 1.84 -15.23 -7.08
N ARG A 190 1.82 -13.97 -6.61
CA ARG A 190 2.53 -12.84 -7.22
C ARG A 190 3.87 -12.63 -6.53
N LYS A 191 4.93 -12.37 -7.31
CA LYS A 191 6.19 -11.90 -6.75
C LYS A 191 6.02 -10.46 -6.26
N CYS A 192 6.63 -10.14 -5.12
CA CYS A 192 6.54 -8.80 -4.57
C CYS A 192 7.84 -8.36 -3.92
N VAL A 193 8.21 -7.12 -4.20
CA VAL A 193 9.28 -6.42 -3.50
C VAL A 193 8.66 -5.35 -2.61
N GLY A 194 8.83 -5.48 -1.30
CA GLY A 194 8.46 -4.48 -0.32
C GLY A 194 9.66 -3.66 0.13
N ILE A 195 9.45 -2.39 0.39
CA ILE A 195 10.44 -1.49 0.98
C ILE A 195 9.85 -0.91 2.26
N GLU A 196 10.64 -0.85 3.32
CA GLU A 196 10.24 -0.31 4.60
C GLU A 196 11.42 0.42 5.26
N LEU A 197 11.13 1.62 5.74
CA LEU A 197 12.15 2.46 6.37
C LEU A 197 12.45 2.05 7.81
N ASN A 198 11.44 1.50 8.52
CA ASN A 198 11.57 1.09 9.91
C ASN A 198 11.89 -0.40 10.02
N GLU A 199 13.04 -0.72 10.58
CA GLU A 199 13.51 -2.10 10.73
C GLU A 199 12.56 -2.98 11.57
N ALA A 200 11.91 -2.40 12.60
CA ALA A 200 10.97 -3.15 13.43
C ALA A 200 9.73 -3.60 12.63
N TRP A 201 9.27 -2.78 11.67
CA TRP A 201 8.19 -3.17 10.76
C TRP A 201 8.66 -4.21 9.74
N CYS A 202 9.90 -4.13 9.26
CA CYS A 202 10.50 -5.19 8.43
C CYS A 202 10.48 -6.54 9.15
N GLU A 203 10.86 -6.58 10.43
CA GLU A 203 10.85 -7.80 11.24
C GLU A 203 9.45 -8.38 11.38
N ILE A 204 8.45 -7.54 11.67
CA ILE A 204 7.05 -7.97 11.78
C ILE A 204 6.55 -8.51 10.44
N ALA A 205 6.81 -7.81 9.34
CA ALA A 205 6.44 -8.25 8.00
C ALA A 205 7.08 -9.60 7.66
N ALA A 206 8.37 -9.77 7.92
CA ALA A 206 9.08 -11.02 7.70
C ALA A 206 8.48 -12.18 8.50
N ARG A 207 8.15 -11.99 9.78
CA ARG A 207 7.49 -13.02 10.62
C ARG A 207 6.11 -13.40 10.07
N ARG A 208 5.29 -12.43 9.65
CA ARG A 208 3.96 -12.69 9.05
C ARG A 208 4.08 -13.49 7.75
N LEU A 209 5.06 -13.16 6.92
CA LEU A 209 5.29 -13.82 5.63
C LEU A 209 5.90 -15.20 5.78
N SER A 210 6.63 -15.47 6.87
CA SER A 210 7.16 -16.80 7.18
C SER A 210 6.09 -17.79 7.64
N GLN A 211 4.90 -17.32 8.06
CA GLN A 211 3.79 -18.20 8.41
C GLN A 211 3.22 -18.83 7.14
N GLU A 212 3.13 -20.17 7.14
CA GLU A 212 2.47 -20.87 6.05
C GLU A 212 0.98 -20.51 6.00
N VAL A 213 0.46 -20.35 4.80
CA VAL A 213 -0.99 -20.29 4.57
C VAL A 213 -1.51 -21.69 4.80
N LEU A 214 -2.20 -21.91 5.93
CA LEU A 214 -2.98 -23.14 6.07
C LEU A 214 -4.04 -23.09 4.97
N ALA A 215 -3.91 -23.99 3.99
CA ALA A 215 -4.96 -24.22 3.02
C ALA A 215 -6.18 -24.71 3.80
N LEU A 216 -7.22 -23.89 3.88
CA LEU A 216 -8.53 -24.28 4.39
C LEU A 216 -9.31 -25.02 3.32
#